data_2e6cf5cd7922cbbf583944fae8ce9eac
#
_entry.id   2e6cf5cd7922cbbf583944fae8ce9eac
#
_cell.length_a   1.000
_cell.length_b   1.000
_cell.length_c   1.000
_cell.angle_alpha   90.00
_cell.angle_beta   90.00
_cell.angle_gamma   90.00
#
_symmetry.space_group_name_H-M   'P 1'
#
loop_
_entity.id
_entity.type
_entity.pdbx_description
1 polymer ?
#
loop_
_entity_poly.entity_id
_entity_poly.type
_entity_poly.pdbx_seq_one_letter_code
_entity_poly.pdbx_strand_id
1 'polypeptide(L)'
;KDDVETGIKFRGIPGGHEFTSLLLAVLNADGKGKNLPDEAIRRRIRALQGDISLQTYVSLTCTNCPDVVQALNIIALLNPHVTHEMVDGALNQEEVDALKIQAVPSVYANGKLLHVGRGSLGELLQKLEEAFGSAPQEDEAPIERDFDVLVLGGGPAGASAAIYSARKGLRVAIVAERIGGQVKETVGIENLISVPQTTGAELANALRTHIEHYPIEIFEERKIEKVKLQGTEKSVSTVGGEVFHAPAVIIATGASWRKLNVEGEAEYIGRGVAFCPHCDGPFYQGKHVAVIGGGNSGIEAAIDLAGICRKVTVFEFADTLKADQVLQEKARSLPNVEIFTSSQTVKVDGNGEKVTSIRIKDRLTGEERDFPLDGIFVQIG
;
A
#
# COMPACT_ATOMS: atom_id res chain seq x y z
N LYS A 1 -10.85 30.54 -10.60
CA LYS A 1 -12.26 30.82 -10.83
C LYS A 1 -12.63 32.07 -10.05
N ASP A 2 -13.28 33.02 -10.66
CA ASP A 2 -13.69 34.28 -10.03
C ASP A 2 -12.54 35.02 -9.31
N ASP A 3 -11.31 34.99 -9.89
CA ASP A 3 -10.05 35.54 -9.38
C ASP A 3 -9.58 34.96 -8.01
N VAL A 4 -10.12 33.82 -7.59
CA VAL A 4 -9.65 33.10 -6.39
C VAL A 4 -8.63 32.03 -6.79
N GLU A 5 -7.48 32.07 -6.15
CA GLU A 5 -6.45 31.04 -6.33
C GLU A 5 -6.96 29.67 -5.83
N THR A 6 -6.63 28.61 -6.58
CA THR A 6 -7.02 27.23 -6.23
C THR A 6 -6.05 26.56 -5.25
N GLY A 7 -4.94 27.22 -4.92
CA GLY A 7 -3.85 26.61 -4.15
C GLY A 7 -3.00 25.58 -4.93
N ILE A 8 -3.34 25.30 -6.20
CA ILE A 8 -2.65 24.30 -7.03
C ILE A 8 -1.66 25.01 -7.98
N LYS A 9 -0.43 24.50 -8.02
CA LYS A 9 0.62 24.98 -8.91
C LYS A 9 1.32 23.82 -9.62
N PHE A 10 1.76 24.07 -10.86
CA PHE A 10 2.58 23.16 -11.64
C PHE A 10 3.88 23.87 -11.99
N ARG A 11 4.98 23.41 -11.44
CA ARG A 11 6.32 23.90 -11.74
C ARG A 11 6.99 22.98 -12.75
N GLY A 12 6.76 23.28 -14.00
CA GLY A 12 7.10 22.49 -15.17
C GLY A 12 5.93 22.40 -16.14
N ILE A 13 6.11 21.71 -17.25
CA ILE A 13 5.04 21.43 -18.22
C ILE A 13 4.46 20.05 -17.89
N PRO A 14 3.25 19.94 -17.33
CA PRO A 14 2.65 18.66 -16.96
C PRO A 14 2.27 17.86 -18.21
N GLY A 15 3.28 17.22 -18.81
CA GLY A 15 3.16 16.31 -19.95
C GLY A 15 3.18 14.84 -19.50
N GLY A 16 3.26 13.91 -20.46
CA GLY A 16 3.34 12.49 -20.16
C GLY A 16 2.19 12.02 -19.25
N HIS A 17 2.53 11.32 -18.19
CA HIS A 17 1.53 10.82 -17.23
C HIS A 17 0.86 11.93 -16.42
N GLU A 18 1.50 13.09 -16.22
CA GLU A 18 0.94 14.20 -15.44
C GLU A 18 -0.04 15.09 -16.22
N PHE A 19 -0.23 14.86 -17.52
CA PHE A 19 -1.23 15.61 -18.30
C PHE A 19 -2.65 15.41 -17.75
N THR A 20 -2.97 14.20 -17.28
CA THR A 20 -4.25 13.90 -16.62
C THR A 20 -4.41 14.70 -15.32
N SER A 21 -3.32 14.89 -14.55
CA SER A 21 -3.36 15.67 -13.31
C SER A 21 -3.71 17.14 -13.56
N LEU A 22 -3.17 17.73 -14.64
CA LEU A 22 -3.56 19.07 -15.08
C LEU A 22 -5.03 19.15 -15.49
N LEU A 23 -5.49 18.21 -16.32
CA LEU A 23 -6.89 18.19 -16.79
C LEU A 23 -7.87 18.07 -15.61
N LEU A 24 -7.59 17.20 -14.64
CA LEU A 24 -8.42 17.04 -13.45
C LEU A 24 -8.35 18.27 -12.54
N ALA A 25 -7.21 18.93 -12.38
CA ALA A 25 -7.09 20.16 -11.62
C ALA A 25 -8.00 21.25 -12.20
N VAL A 26 -7.99 21.44 -13.52
CA VAL A 26 -8.87 22.39 -14.21
C VAL A 26 -10.35 22.00 -14.07
N LEU A 27 -10.67 20.73 -14.29
CA LEU A 27 -12.04 20.21 -14.21
C LEU A 27 -12.63 20.33 -12.80
N ASN A 28 -11.79 20.12 -11.78
CA ASN A 28 -12.21 20.11 -10.38
C ASN A 28 -12.17 21.51 -9.72
N ALA A 29 -11.63 22.53 -10.41
CA ALA A 29 -11.46 23.88 -9.86
C ALA A 29 -12.76 24.54 -9.36
N ASP A 30 -13.92 24.10 -9.82
CA ASP A 30 -15.23 24.57 -9.35
C ASP A 30 -15.88 23.66 -8.30
N GLY A 31 -15.18 22.61 -7.86
CA GLY A 31 -15.69 21.64 -6.90
C GLY A 31 -16.76 20.69 -7.44
N LYS A 32 -17.01 20.67 -8.76
CA LYS A 32 -18.03 19.87 -9.43
C LYS A 32 -17.49 18.86 -10.43
N GLY A 33 -16.18 18.67 -10.44
CA GLY A 33 -15.51 17.79 -11.39
C GLY A 33 -15.61 16.30 -11.05
N LYS A 34 -14.65 15.52 -11.57
CA LYS A 34 -14.58 14.06 -11.40
C LYS A 34 -13.61 13.69 -10.28
N ASN A 35 -13.83 12.50 -9.71
CA ASN A 35 -12.97 11.92 -8.67
C ASN A 35 -12.92 12.76 -7.38
N LEU A 36 -13.91 13.59 -7.12
CA LEU A 36 -14.01 14.32 -5.87
C LEU A 36 -14.48 13.36 -4.76
N PRO A 37 -13.88 13.45 -3.56
CA PRO A 37 -14.28 12.61 -2.45
C PRO A 37 -15.67 12.97 -1.94
N ASP A 38 -16.28 12.03 -1.23
CA ASP A 38 -17.55 12.26 -0.55
C ASP A 38 -17.40 13.19 0.67
N GLU A 39 -18.53 13.51 1.30
CA GLU A 39 -18.56 14.51 2.38
C GLU A 39 -17.73 14.12 3.59
N ALA A 40 -17.63 12.84 3.94
CA ALA A 40 -16.85 12.41 5.09
C ALA A 40 -15.34 12.68 4.89
N ILE A 41 -14.81 12.39 3.70
CA ILE A 41 -13.43 12.74 3.35
C ILE A 41 -13.24 14.25 3.24
N ARG A 42 -14.22 14.97 2.66
CA ARG A 42 -14.16 16.44 2.60
C ARG A 42 -14.11 17.09 3.97
N ARG A 43 -14.87 16.57 4.96
CA ARG A 43 -14.81 17.04 6.36
C ARG A 43 -13.42 16.87 6.94
N ARG A 44 -12.81 15.71 6.77
CA ARG A 44 -11.43 15.46 7.23
C ARG A 44 -10.44 16.43 6.60
N ILE A 45 -10.52 16.67 5.27
CA ILE A 45 -9.66 17.61 4.59
C ILE A 45 -9.83 19.03 5.15
N ARG A 46 -11.05 19.48 5.38
CA ARG A 46 -11.32 20.82 5.95
C ARG A 46 -10.87 20.95 7.40
N ALA A 47 -10.81 19.84 8.13
CA ALA A 47 -10.39 19.81 9.53
C ALA A 47 -8.87 19.88 9.73
N LEU A 48 -8.05 19.74 8.68
CA LEU A 48 -6.59 19.88 8.78
C LEU A 48 -6.24 21.26 9.32
N GLN A 49 -5.28 21.31 10.27
CA GLN A 49 -4.90 22.52 10.98
C GLN A 49 -3.62 23.16 10.41
N GLY A 50 -3.58 24.48 10.45
CA GLY A 50 -2.42 25.30 10.06
C GLY A 50 -2.29 25.48 8.53
N ASP A 51 -1.37 26.35 8.15
CA ASP A 51 -1.05 26.60 6.75
C ASP A 51 -0.03 25.52 6.28
N ILE A 52 -0.43 24.75 5.27
CA ILE A 52 0.32 23.60 4.77
C ILE A 52 0.74 23.86 3.33
N SER A 53 2.04 23.95 3.10
CA SER A 53 2.61 24.02 1.76
C SER A 53 3.18 22.67 1.35
N LEU A 54 2.57 22.04 0.34
CA LEU A 54 2.96 20.75 -0.20
C LEU A 54 3.73 20.91 -1.49
N GLN A 55 4.81 20.17 -1.64
CA GLN A 55 5.58 20.04 -2.88
C GLN A 55 5.73 18.56 -3.21
N THR A 56 5.37 18.18 -4.44
CA THR A 56 5.54 16.82 -4.94
C THR A 56 6.52 16.80 -6.09
N TYR A 57 7.69 16.22 -5.87
CA TYR A 57 8.69 15.99 -6.90
C TYR A 57 8.33 14.75 -7.71
N VAL A 58 8.23 14.92 -9.03
CA VAL A 58 7.78 13.89 -9.96
C VAL A 58 8.76 13.71 -11.12
N SER A 59 8.59 12.58 -11.82
CA SER A 59 9.11 12.40 -13.18
C SER A 59 7.92 12.22 -14.13
N LEU A 60 7.94 12.88 -15.28
CA LEU A 60 6.85 12.79 -16.27
C LEU A 60 6.66 11.39 -16.86
N THR A 61 7.65 10.50 -16.67
CA THR A 61 7.60 9.08 -17.07
C THR A 61 7.16 8.15 -15.94
N CYS A 62 6.95 8.68 -14.72
CA CYS A 62 6.53 7.91 -13.56
C CYS A 62 5.04 7.58 -13.63
N THR A 63 4.68 6.30 -13.61
CA THR A 63 3.28 5.84 -13.68
C THR A 63 2.52 6.00 -12.36
N ASN A 64 3.23 6.17 -11.24
CA ASN A 64 2.65 6.27 -9.90
C ASN A 64 2.50 7.72 -9.41
N CYS A 65 3.19 8.66 -10.05
CA CYS A 65 3.19 10.06 -9.66
C CYS A 65 1.80 10.72 -9.80
N PRO A 66 1.01 10.47 -10.86
CA PRO A 66 -0.30 11.09 -11.01
C PRO A 66 -1.28 10.84 -9.88
N ASP A 67 -1.29 9.63 -9.30
CA ASP A 67 -2.21 9.30 -8.19
C ASP A 67 -1.95 10.21 -6.98
N VAL A 68 -0.68 10.44 -6.65
CA VAL A 68 -0.26 11.29 -5.53
C VAL A 68 -0.52 12.77 -5.83
N VAL A 69 -0.16 13.23 -7.04
CA VAL A 69 -0.40 14.63 -7.46
C VAL A 69 -1.88 14.97 -7.45
N GLN A 70 -2.72 14.11 -7.99
CA GLN A 70 -4.18 14.32 -8.04
C GLN A 70 -4.80 14.31 -6.65
N ALA A 71 -4.37 13.41 -5.76
CA ALA A 71 -4.83 13.37 -4.38
C ALA A 71 -4.50 14.65 -3.62
N LEU A 72 -3.27 15.15 -3.74
CA LEU A 72 -2.84 16.38 -3.07
C LEU A 72 -3.46 17.64 -3.69
N ASN A 73 -3.70 17.65 -5.00
CA ASN A 73 -4.48 18.69 -5.67
C ASN A 73 -5.91 18.77 -5.11
N ILE A 74 -6.57 17.64 -4.86
CA ILE A 74 -7.91 17.59 -4.26
C ILE A 74 -7.87 18.16 -2.83
N ILE A 75 -6.86 17.83 -2.04
CA ILE A 75 -6.71 18.36 -0.67
C ILE A 75 -6.54 19.89 -0.72
N ALA A 76 -5.65 20.40 -1.57
CA ALA A 76 -5.45 21.84 -1.73
C ALA A 76 -6.72 22.57 -2.21
N LEU A 77 -7.47 21.96 -3.12
CA LEU A 77 -8.70 22.53 -3.64
C LEU A 77 -9.82 22.64 -2.58
N LEU A 78 -9.87 21.69 -1.65
CA LEU A 78 -10.93 21.58 -0.63
C LEU A 78 -10.59 22.24 0.71
N ASN A 79 -9.33 22.63 0.92
CA ASN A 79 -8.88 23.34 2.11
C ASN A 79 -8.06 24.60 1.72
N PRO A 80 -8.53 25.82 1.98
CA PRO A 80 -7.86 27.07 1.58
C PRO A 80 -6.53 27.30 2.31
N HIS A 81 -6.25 26.58 3.39
CA HIS A 81 -4.99 26.63 4.12
C HIS A 81 -3.94 25.65 3.58
N VAL A 82 -4.29 24.88 2.56
CA VAL A 82 -3.37 23.93 1.92
C VAL A 82 -3.04 24.41 0.52
N THR A 83 -1.76 24.47 0.18
CA THR A 83 -1.29 24.68 -1.18
C THR A 83 -0.51 23.45 -1.65
N HIS A 84 -0.59 23.15 -2.94
CA HIS A 84 0.15 22.05 -3.53
C HIS A 84 0.85 22.47 -4.82
N GLU A 85 2.15 22.20 -4.91
CA GLU A 85 2.97 22.44 -6.08
C GLU A 85 3.54 21.10 -6.60
N MET A 86 3.15 20.71 -7.81
CA MET A 86 3.84 19.64 -8.55
C MET A 86 5.14 20.20 -9.13
N VAL A 87 6.26 19.54 -8.88
CA VAL A 87 7.60 19.93 -9.35
C VAL A 87 8.15 18.87 -10.29
N ASP A 88 8.40 19.24 -11.54
CA ASP A 88 9.14 18.37 -12.46
C ASP A 88 10.62 18.31 -12.04
N GLY A 89 11.05 17.15 -11.54
CA GLY A 89 12.40 16.93 -11.05
C GLY A 89 13.47 17.09 -12.14
N ALA A 90 13.14 16.80 -13.38
CA ALA A 90 14.09 16.93 -14.49
C ALA A 90 14.42 18.42 -14.79
N LEU A 91 13.47 19.33 -14.55
CA LEU A 91 13.67 20.77 -14.73
C LEU A 91 14.20 21.47 -13.47
N ASN A 92 14.17 20.79 -12.31
CA ASN A 92 14.55 21.35 -11.01
C ASN A 92 15.63 20.50 -10.32
N GLN A 93 16.65 20.06 -11.08
CA GLN A 93 17.67 19.13 -10.63
C GLN A 93 18.45 19.64 -9.41
N GLU A 94 18.72 20.93 -9.31
CA GLU A 94 19.44 21.53 -8.17
C GLU A 94 18.68 21.30 -6.84
N GLU A 95 17.34 21.41 -6.86
CA GLU A 95 16.53 21.13 -5.66
C GLU A 95 16.48 19.62 -5.37
N VAL A 96 16.35 18.78 -6.40
CA VAL A 96 16.39 17.33 -6.27
C VAL A 96 17.68 16.87 -5.60
N ASP A 97 18.82 17.41 -6.03
CA ASP A 97 20.14 17.09 -5.47
C ASP A 97 20.30 17.61 -4.04
N ALA A 98 19.85 18.85 -3.78
CA ALA A 98 19.91 19.47 -2.44
C ALA A 98 19.07 18.69 -1.41
N LEU A 99 17.89 18.22 -1.81
CA LEU A 99 16.98 17.42 -0.99
C LEU A 99 17.34 15.93 -0.99
N LYS A 100 18.34 15.52 -1.78
CA LYS A 100 18.78 14.12 -1.94
C LYS A 100 17.62 13.17 -2.31
N ILE A 101 16.75 13.60 -3.22
CA ILE A 101 15.61 12.82 -3.69
C ILE A 101 16.12 11.66 -4.54
N GLN A 102 15.83 10.43 -4.10
CA GLN A 102 16.25 9.20 -4.79
C GLN A 102 15.11 8.45 -5.46
N ALA A 103 13.87 8.80 -5.14
CA ALA A 103 12.68 8.15 -5.66
C ALA A 103 11.55 9.16 -5.88
N VAL A 104 10.67 8.88 -6.84
CA VAL A 104 9.48 9.70 -7.13
C VAL A 104 8.22 8.81 -7.14
N PRO A 105 7.07 9.37 -6.72
CA PRO A 105 6.87 10.71 -6.20
C PRO A 105 7.48 10.89 -4.79
N SER A 106 8.04 12.06 -4.50
CA SER A 106 8.47 12.45 -3.16
C SER A 106 7.71 13.70 -2.72
N VAL A 107 6.97 13.59 -1.62
CA VAL A 107 6.12 14.66 -1.08
C VAL A 107 6.77 15.31 0.12
N TYR A 108 6.90 16.61 0.06
CA TYR A 108 7.36 17.45 1.15
C TYR A 108 6.21 18.32 1.67
N ALA A 109 6.09 18.44 2.97
CA ALA A 109 5.14 19.31 3.65
C ALA A 109 5.92 20.32 4.50
N ASN A 110 5.73 21.61 4.24
CA ASN A 110 6.47 22.69 4.89
C ASN A 110 7.99 22.43 4.92
N GLY A 111 8.54 21.95 3.80
CA GLY A 111 9.97 21.64 3.62
C GLY A 111 10.47 20.36 4.29
N LYS A 112 9.59 19.57 4.92
CA LYS A 112 9.95 18.27 5.51
C LYS A 112 9.38 17.12 4.68
N LEU A 113 10.16 16.06 4.50
CA LEU A 113 9.71 14.86 3.80
C LEU A 113 8.54 14.22 4.53
N LEU A 114 7.39 14.09 3.85
CA LEU A 114 6.16 13.49 4.36
C LEU A 114 5.93 12.08 3.83
N HIS A 115 6.18 11.87 2.51
CA HIS A 115 5.85 10.61 1.85
C HIS A 115 6.75 10.37 0.64
N VAL A 116 7.04 9.09 0.37
CA VAL A 116 7.75 8.64 -0.85
C VAL A 116 7.02 7.45 -1.45
N GLY A 117 6.90 7.44 -2.77
CA GLY A 117 6.27 6.36 -3.52
C GLY A 117 4.76 6.53 -3.67
N ARG A 118 4.08 5.43 -3.99
CA ARG A 118 2.60 5.42 -4.15
C ARG A 118 1.91 5.84 -2.86
N GLY A 119 0.79 6.55 -3.01
CA GLY A 119 -0.07 6.92 -1.89
C GLY A 119 -1.47 7.19 -2.38
N SER A 120 -2.49 6.71 -1.66
CA SER A 120 -3.88 7.05 -1.90
C SER A 120 -4.25 8.37 -1.20
N LEU A 121 -5.39 8.95 -1.58
CA LEU A 121 -5.92 10.14 -0.92
C LEU A 121 -6.05 9.95 0.60
N GLY A 122 -6.60 8.80 1.04
CA GLY A 122 -6.80 8.52 2.46
C GLY A 122 -5.49 8.34 3.21
N GLU A 123 -4.48 7.68 2.61
CA GLU A 123 -3.15 7.52 3.21
C GLU A 123 -2.44 8.87 3.36
N LEU A 124 -2.46 9.69 2.32
CA LEU A 124 -1.84 11.01 2.35
C LEU A 124 -2.55 11.94 3.33
N LEU A 125 -3.88 11.91 3.36
CA LEU A 125 -4.67 12.67 4.32
C LEU A 125 -4.36 12.24 5.75
N GLN A 126 -4.27 10.94 6.03
CA GLN A 126 -3.90 10.45 7.37
C GLN A 126 -2.51 10.96 7.79
N LYS A 127 -1.51 10.93 6.90
CA LYS A 127 -0.17 11.46 7.21
C LYS A 127 -0.18 12.95 7.48
N LEU A 128 -1.04 13.70 6.79
CA LEU A 128 -1.21 15.13 7.06
C LEU A 128 -1.89 15.36 8.42
N GLU A 129 -2.92 14.58 8.76
CA GLU A 129 -3.57 14.61 10.08
C GLU A 129 -2.58 14.29 11.21
N GLU A 130 -1.72 13.29 11.02
CA GLU A 130 -0.67 12.91 11.98
C GLU A 130 0.40 14.01 12.13
N ALA A 131 0.75 14.70 11.05
CA ALA A 131 1.81 15.72 11.05
C ALA A 131 1.35 17.11 11.53
N PHE A 132 0.12 17.50 11.22
CA PHE A 132 -0.40 18.86 11.44
C PHE A 132 -1.58 18.91 12.42
N GLY A 133 -2.18 17.76 12.70
CA GLY A 133 -3.40 17.66 13.52
C GLY A 133 -4.67 17.95 12.74
N SER A 134 -5.79 17.61 13.36
CA SER A 134 -7.14 17.90 12.86
C SER A 134 -7.92 18.66 13.92
N ALA A 135 -8.72 19.64 13.51
CA ALA A 135 -9.65 20.30 14.42
C ALA A 135 -10.67 19.29 14.95
N PRO A 136 -11.04 19.36 16.24
CA PRO A 136 -12.11 18.55 16.76
C PRO A 136 -13.41 18.81 15.96
N GLN A 137 -14.07 17.74 15.55
CA GLN A 137 -15.39 17.82 14.88
C GLN A 137 -16.53 17.76 15.92
N GLU A 138 -16.35 18.42 17.05
CA GLU A 138 -17.26 18.31 18.21
C GLU A 138 -18.69 18.80 17.92
N ASP A 139 -18.87 19.68 16.93
CA ASP A 139 -20.18 20.27 16.60
C ASP A 139 -20.91 19.57 15.43
N GLU A 140 -20.29 18.58 14.78
CA GLU A 140 -20.92 17.85 13.69
C GLU A 140 -21.36 16.45 14.13
N ALA A 141 -22.67 16.16 13.97
CA ALA A 141 -23.19 14.82 14.25
C ALA A 141 -22.45 13.78 13.41
N PRO A 142 -22.15 12.59 13.98
CA PRO A 142 -21.52 11.51 13.22
C PRO A 142 -22.39 11.17 11.99
N ILE A 143 -21.74 10.85 10.90
CA ILE A 143 -22.45 10.37 9.72
C ILE A 143 -22.78 8.90 9.96
N GLU A 144 -24.05 8.61 10.25
CA GLU A 144 -24.53 7.25 10.49
C GLU A 144 -25.16 6.66 9.22
N ARG A 145 -24.95 5.35 8.99
CA ARG A 145 -25.46 4.61 7.86
C ARG A 145 -25.87 3.19 8.25
N ASP A 146 -27.03 2.75 7.72
CA ASP A 146 -27.60 1.45 8.02
C ASP A 146 -27.58 0.52 6.82
N PHE A 147 -27.14 -0.71 7.03
CA PHE A 147 -27.08 -1.76 6.03
C PHE A 147 -27.57 -3.10 6.61
N ASP A 148 -27.82 -4.07 5.74
CA ASP A 148 -28.12 -5.43 6.18
C ASP A 148 -26.82 -6.21 6.42
N VAL A 149 -25.77 -5.92 5.61
CA VAL A 149 -24.44 -6.52 5.70
C VAL A 149 -23.37 -5.46 5.49
N LEU A 150 -22.41 -5.39 6.43
CA LEU A 150 -21.15 -4.65 6.25
C LEU A 150 -20.03 -5.62 5.91
N VAL A 151 -19.29 -5.32 4.86
CA VAL A 151 -18.08 -6.04 4.48
C VAL A 151 -16.88 -5.15 4.74
N LEU A 152 -16.00 -5.57 5.64
CA LEU A 152 -14.79 -4.83 6.01
C LEU A 152 -13.62 -5.35 5.20
N GLY A 153 -13.18 -4.55 4.24
CA GLY A 153 -12.09 -4.86 3.31
C GLY A 153 -12.53 -5.02 1.86
N GLY A 154 -11.77 -4.42 0.95
CA GLY A 154 -12.06 -4.34 -0.49
C GLY A 154 -11.28 -5.33 -1.36
N GLY A 155 -10.59 -6.31 -0.78
CA GLY A 155 -9.86 -7.34 -1.52
C GLY A 155 -10.77 -8.39 -2.16
N PRO A 156 -10.22 -9.42 -2.83
CA PRO A 156 -11.02 -10.46 -3.52
C PRO A 156 -12.05 -11.15 -2.62
N ALA A 157 -11.70 -11.41 -1.35
CA ALA A 157 -12.61 -12.02 -0.39
C ALA A 157 -13.78 -11.09 -0.06
N GLY A 158 -13.51 -9.79 0.18
CA GLY A 158 -14.54 -8.78 0.46
C GLY A 158 -15.44 -8.56 -0.75
N ALA A 159 -14.87 -8.43 -1.94
CA ALA A 159 -15.62 -8.33 -3.19
C ALA A 159 -16.58 -9.52 -3.38
N SER A 160 -16.09 -10.75 -3.19
CA SER A 160 -16.90 -11.95 -3.29
C SER A 160 -18.04 -11.96 -2.25
N ALA A 161 -17.71 -11.65 -0.99
CA ALA A 161 -18.71 -11.61 0.10
C ALA A 161 -19.81 -10.58 -0.19
N ALA A 162 -19.44 -9.39 -0.64
CA ALA A 162 -20.39 -8.32 -0.95
C ALA A 162 -21.30 -8.69 -2.13
N ILE A 163 -20.72 -9.20 -3.22
CA ILE A 163 -21.48 -9.61 -4.41
C ILE A 163 -22.49 -10.71 -4.04
N TYR A 164 -22.07 -11.76 -3.33
CA TYR A 164 -22.99 -12.83 -2.95
C TYR A 164 -24.07 -12.38 -1.97
N SER A 165 -23.78 -11.44 -1.09
CA SER A 165 -24.78 -10.84 -0.20
C SER A 165 -25.79 -9.99 -0.99
N ALA A 166 -25.33 -9.14 -1.90
CA ALA A 166 -26.21 -8.32 -2.75
C ALA A 166 -27.09 -9.17 -3.68
N ARG A 167 -26.57 -10.29 -4.21
CA ARG A 167 -27.36 -11.25 -5.01
C ARG A 167 -28.51 -11.89 -4.26
N LYS A 168 -28.54 -11.82 -2.93
CA LYS A 168 -29.65 -12.25 -2.07
C LYS A 168 -30.63 -11.13 -1.76
N GLY A 169 -30.48 -9.95 -2.38
CA GLY A 169 -31.36 -8.81 -2.17
C GLY A 169 -31.07 -8.00 -0.89
N LEU A 170 -29.90 -8.21 -0.26
CA LEU A 170 -29.50 -7.48 0.93
C LEU A 170 -28.88 -6.12 0.55
N ARG A 171 -29.08 -5.12 1.40
CA ARG A 171 -28.37 -3.83 1.30
C ARG A 171 -26.97 -4.01 1.85
N VAL A 172 -25.96 -3.87 1.01
CA VAL A 172 -24.56 -4.17 1.33
C VAL A 172 -23.69 -2.96 1.18
N ALA A 173 -22.79 -2.75 2.15
CA ALA A 173 -21.70 -1.81 2.03
C ALA A 173 -20.35 -2.52 2.15
N ILE A 174 -19.38 -2.04 1.35
CA ILE A 174 -17.96 -2.33 1.53
C ILE A 174 -17.32 -1.12 2.18
N VAL A 175 -16.66 -1.31 3.32
CA VAL A 175 -15.85 -0.29 4.01
C VAL A 175 -14.40 -0.73 3.94
N ALA A 176 -13.56 0.03 3.23
CA ALA A 176 -12.19 -0.36 2.93
C ALA A 176 -11.26 0.84 2.72
N GLU A 177 -9.97 0.61 2.88
CA GLU A 177 -8.96 1.60 2.47
C GLU A 177 -8.90 1.69 0.94
N ARG A 178 -9.02 0.55 0.24
CA ARG A 178 -9.02 0.49 -1.24
C ARG A 178 -9.70 -0.77 -1.77
N ILE A 179 -10.26 -0.68 -2.98
CA ILE A 179 -10.73 -1.86 -3.73
C ILE A 179 -9.55 -2.54 -4.42
N GLY A 180 -9.59 -3.88 -4.44
CA GLY A 180 -8.51 -4.75 -4.90
C GLY A 180 -7.61 -5.22 -3.76
N GLY A 181 -7.51 -4.45 -2.66
CA GLY A 181 -6.65 -4.79 -1.53
C GLY A 181 -5.20 -4.99 -1.97
N GLN A 182 -4.54 -5.99 -1.38
CA GLN A 182 -3.12 -6.26 -1.59
C GLN A 182 -2.78 -6.78 -3.00
N VAL A 183 -3.72 -7.41 -3.70
CA VAL A 183 -3.44 -7.90 -5.08
C VAL A 183 -3.09 -6.77 -6.04
N LYS A 184 -3.53 -5.54 -5.77
CA LYS A 184 -3.21 -4.36 -6.59
C LYS A 184 -1.69 -4.09 -6.69
N GLU A 185 -0.91 -4.57 -5.73
CA GLU A 185 0.54 -4.42 -5.69
C GLU A 185 1.29 -5.53 -6.45
N THR A 186 0.60 -6.59 -6.86
CA THR A 186 1.19 -7.73 -7.56
C THR A 186 1.40 -7.38 -9.03
N VAL A 187 2.64 -7.53 -9.52
CA VAL A 187 3.00 -7.16 -10.90
C VAL A 187 2.39 -8.15 -11.90
N GLY A 188 2.48 -9.45 -11.62
CA GLY A 188 1.94 -10.50 -12.47
C GLY A 188 1.21 -11.55 -11.64
N ILE A 189 0.09 -12.04 -12.13
CA ILE A 189 -0.75 -13.08 -11.51
C ILE A 189 -0.98 -14.18 -12.56
N GLU A 190 -0.47 -15.37 -12.30
CA GLU A 190 -0.57 -16.54 -13.18
C GLU A 190 -1.21 -17.76 -12.49
N ASN A 191 -1.54 -17.61 -11.20
CA ASN A 191 -2.10 -18.67 -10.34
C ASN A 191 -3.59 -18.51 -10.04
N LEU A 192 -4.29 -17.61 -10.74
CA LEU A 192 -5.74 -17.47 -10.65
C LEU A 192 -6.42 -18.43 -11.63
N ILE A 193 -7.13 -19.43 -11.11
CA ILE A 193 -7.84 -20.42 -11.95
C ILE A 193 -8.80 -19.70 -12.91
N SER A 194 -8.81 -20.12 -14.16
CA SER A 194 -9.53 -19.55 -15.30
C SER A 194 -8.95 -18.24 -15.88
N VAL A 195 -7.92 -17.67 -15.27
CA VAL A 195 -7.22 -16.49 -15.77
C VAL A 195 -5.73 -16.84 -15.92
N PRO A 196 -5.27 -17.23 -17.14
CA PRO A 196 -3.89 -17.71 -17.34
C PRO A 196 -2.83 -16.69 -16.97
N GLN A 197 -3.13 -15.41 -17.20
CA GLN A 197 -2.23 -14.30 -16.88
C GLN A 197 -3.03 -13.01 -16.72
N THR A 198 -2.72 -12.23 -15.70
CA THR A 198 -3.23 -10.87 -15.48
C THR A 198 -2.25 -10.09 -14.60
N THR A 199 -2.50 -8.80 -14.42
CA THR A 199 -1.81 -7.97 -13.45
C THR A 199 -2.69 -7.70 -12.24
N GLY A 200 -2.09 -7.34 -11.10
CA GLY A 200 -2.86 -6.97 -9.92
C GLY A 200 -3.77 -5.76 -10.16
N ALA A 201 -3.32 -4.80 -10.96
CA ALA A 201 -4.12 -3.64 -11.34
C ALA A 201 -5.35 -4.03 -12.18
N GLU A 202 -5.17 -4.90 -13.17
CA GLU A 202 -6.26 -5.40 -14.01
C GLU A 202 -7.27 -6.21 -13.18
N LEU A 203 -6.78 -7.09 -12.30
CA LEU A 203 -7.66 -7.85 -11.40
C LEU A 203 -8.44 -6.94 -10.46
N ALA A 204 -7.79 -5.92 -9.87
CA ALA A 204 -8.45 -4.95 -9.01
C ALA A 204 -9.57 -4.17 -9.75
N ASN A 205 -9.30 -3.77 -11.00
CA ASN A 205 -10.28 -3.10 -11.86
C ASN A 205 -11.45 -4.05 -12.22
N ALA A 206 -11.17 -5.31 -12.52
CA ALA A 206 -12.20 -6.31 -12.79
C ALA A 206 -13.09 -6.56 -11.57
N LEU A 207 -12.49 -6.63 -10.36
CA LEU A 207 -13.25 -6.73 -9.11
C LEU A 207 -14.14 -5.52 -8.88
N ARG A 208 -13.63 -4.29 -9.09
CA ARG A 208 -14.42 -3.05 -9.00
C ARG A 208 -15.60 -3.08 -9.94
N THR A 209 -15.36 -3.34 -11.22
CA THR A 209 -16.43 -3.41 -12.24
C THR A 209 -17.49 -4.43 -11.86
N HIS A 210 -17.09 -5.58 -11.31
CA HIS A 210 -18.04 -6.61 -10.89
C HIS A 210 -18.85 -6.18 -9.65
N ILE A 211 -18.24 -5.50 -8.68
CA ILE A 211 -18.96 -4.94 -7.52
C ILE A 211 -19.98 -3.91 -7.98
N GLU A 212 -19.59 -2.98 -8.85
CA GLU A 212 -20.43 -1.88 -9.36
C GLU A 212 -21.61 -2.37 -10.23
N HIS A 213 -21.57 -3.62 -10.70
CA HIS A 213 -22.69 -4.26 -11.39
C HIS A 213 -23.88 -4.57 -10.47
N TYR A 214 -23.68 -4.53 -9.15
CA TYR A 214 -24.70 -4.75 -8.12
C TYR A 214 -24.93 -3.46 -7.30
N PRO A 215 -26.09 -3.34 -6.63
CA PRO A 215 -26.39 -2.19 -5.76
C PRO A 215 -25.61 -2.28 -4.43
N ILE A 216 -24.28 -2.25 -4.51
CA ILE A 216 -23.35 -2.28 -3.38
C ILE A 216 -22.79 -0.87 -3.19
N GLU A 217 -22.92 -0.31 -1.99
CA GLU A 217 -22.27 0.95 -1.66
C GLU A 217 -20.81 0.72 -1.27
N ILE A 218 -19.91 1.48 -1.90
CA ILE A 218 -18.47 1.36 -1.69
C ILE A 218 -17.98 2.61 -0.96
N PHE A 219 -17.41 2.41 0.23
CA PHE A 219 -16.77 3.43 1.04
C PHE A 219 -15.27 3.15 1.07
N GLU A 220 -14.55 3.72 0.09
CA GLU A 220 -13.09 3.69 0.02
C GLU A 220 -12.45 4.81 0.84
N GLU A 221 -11.12 4.73 1.03
CA GLU A 221 -10.33 5.68 1.81
C GLU A 221 -10.76 5.72 3.29
N ARG A 222 -11.32 4.60 3.79
CA ARG A 222 -11.78 4.45 5.18
C ARG A 222 -10.89 3.50 5.93
N LYS A 223 -10.23 4.04 6.95
CA LYS A 223 -9.54 3.24 7.96
C LYS A 223 -10.51 2.94 9.09
N ILE A 224 -10.72 1.66 9.36
CA ILE A 224 -11.57 1.21 10.46
C ILE A 224 -10.85 1.48 11.78
N GLU A 225 -11.53 2.16 12.69
CA GLU A 225 -11.03 2.46 14.02
C GLU A 225 -11.51 1.45 15.05
N LYS A 226 -12.82 1.16 15.04
CA LYS A 226 -13.44 0.30 16.05
C LYS A 226 -14.58 -0.51 15.47
N VAL A 227 -14.69 -1.75 15.95
CA VAL A 227 -15.81 -2.64 15.64
C VAL A 227 -16.44 -3.08 16.94
N LYS A 228 -17.76 -2.86 17.09
CA LYS A 228 -18.57 -3.35 18.22
C LYS A 228 -19.47 -4.47 17.69
N LEU A 229 -19.29 -5.66 18.22
CA LEU A 229 -20.02 -6.89 17.81
C LEU A 229 -21.01 -7.37 18.88
N GLN A 230 -21.57 -6.47 19.69
CA GLN A 230 -22.48 -6.84 20.77
C GLN A 230 -23.94 -6.67 20.35
N GLY A 231 -24.78 -7.63 20.79
CA GLY A 231 -26.21 -7.61 20.52
C GLY A 231 -26.58 -8.00 19.09
N THR A 232 -27.79 -7.66 18.71
CA THR A 232 -28.35 -7.92 17.36
C THR A 232 -27.79 -6.97 16.32
N GLU A 233 -27.44 -5.75 16.71
CA GLU A 233 -26.86 -4.73 15.85
C GLU A 233 -25.38 -4.57 16.14
N LYS A 234 -24.59 -4.53 15.07
CA LYS A 234 -23.16 -4.30 15.13
C LYS A 234 -22.86 -2.90 14.59
N SER A 235 -21.85 -2.24 15.13
CA SER A 235 -21.41 -0.94 14.61
C SER A 235 -19.92 -0.93 14.30
N VAL A 236 -19.57 -0.26 13.21
CA VAL A 236 -18.21 -0.06 12.74
C VAL A 236 -17.96 1.44 12.63
N SER A 237 -17.00 1.96 13.38
CA SER A 237 -16.56 3.35 13.26
C SER A 237 -15.25 3.45 12.49
N THR A 238 -15.11 4.54 11.74
CA THR A 238 -13.90 4.88 10.99
C THR A 238 -13.17 6.05 11.65
N VAL A 239 -11.89 6.17 11.37
CA VAL A 239 -11.05 7.31 11.83
C VAL A 239 -11.67 8.65 11.41
N GLY A 240 -12.44 8.68 10.31
CA GLY A 240 -13.15 9.87 9.83
C GLY A 240 -14.46 10.20 10.56
N GLY A 241 -14.80 9.52 11.68
CA GLY A 241 -15.99 9.80 12.46
C GLY A 241 -17.31 9.27 11.86
N GLU A 242 -17.27 8.45 10.80
CA GLU A 242 -18.44 7.76 10.28
C GLU A 242 -18.74 6.52 11.14
N VAL A 243 -20.04 6.22 11.30
CA VAL A 243 -20.51 5.00 11.97
C VAL A 243 -21.44 4.24 11.04
N PHE A 244 -21.13 2.98 10.83
CA PHE A 244 -21.90 2.05 10.01
C PHE A 244 -22.56 1.03 10.91
N HIS A 245 -23.84 0.78 10.69
CA HIS A 245 -24.65 -0.17 11.45
C HIS A 245 -25.12 -1.32 10.57
N ALA A 246 -25.06 -2.54 11.09
CA ALA A 246 -25.67 -3.71 10.43
C ALA A 246 -25.88 -4.87 11.42
N PRO A 247 -26.89 -5.71 11.19
CA PRO A 247 -27.04 -6.97 11.92
C PRO A 247 -25.93 -7.98 11.62
N ALA A 248 -25.28 -7.89 10.45
CA ALA A 248 -24.20 -8.78 10.04
C ALA A 248 -22.96 -8.02 9.57
N VAL A 249 -21.78 -8.47 10.03
CA VAL A 249 -20.47 -7.92 9.62
C VAL A 249 -19.59 -9.07 9.13
N ILE A 250 -19.03 -8.93 7.94
CA ILE A 250 -18.06 -9.86 7.36
C ILE A 250 -16.69 -9.21 7.39
N ILE A 251 -15.74 -9.80 8.12
CA ILE A 251 -14.38 -9.32 8.25
C ILE A 251 -13.54 -9.96 7.14
N ALA A 252 -13.10 -9.15 6.18
CA ALA A 252 -12.29 -9.53 5.03
C ALA A 252 -11.10 -8.58 4.83
N THR A 253 -10.52 -8.12 5.94
CA THR A 253 -9.46 -7.11 5.97
C THR A 253 -8.12 -7.59 5.41
N GLY A 254 -7.98 -8.90 5.20
CA GLY A 254 -6.76 -9.50 4.68
C GLY A 254 -5.61 -9.45 5.69
N ALA A 255 -4.40 -9.38 5.14
CA ALA A 255 -3.16 -9.28 5.90
C ALA A 255 -2.26 -8.20 5.29
N SER A 256 -1.38 -7.63 6.08
CA SER A 256 -0.29 -6.79 5.60
C SER A 256 1.04 -7.47 5.92
N TRP A 257 1.95 -7.46 4.96
CA TRP A 257 3.28 -8.00 5.14
C TRP A 257 4.11 -7.08 6.05
N ARG A 258 4.80 -7.67 7.01
CA ARG A 258 5.83 -6.95 7.75
C ARG A 258 7.04 -6.75 6.88
N LYS A 259 7.50 -5.50 6.81
CA LYS A 259 8.74 -5.12 6.13
C LYS A 259 9.93 -5.25 7.08
N LEU A 260 11.11 -5.47 6.53
CA LEU A 260 12.37 -5.48 7.28
C LEU A 260 12.72 -4.08 7.78
N ASN A 261 12.28 -3.05 7.05
CA ASN A 261 12.58 -1.63 7.29
C ASN A 261 14.09 -1.36 7.29
N VAL A 262 14.80 -1.96 6.34
CA VAL A 262 16.22 -1.75 6.12
C VAL A 262 16.48 -0.99 4.82
N GLU A 263 17.67 -0.40 4.70
CA GLU A 263 18.11 0.29 3.48
C GLU A 263 18.01 -0.64 2.27
N GLY A 264 17.50 -0.14 1.15
CA GLY A 264 17.33 -0.85 -0.11
C GLY A 264 16.06 -1.71 -0.20
N GLU A 265 15.41 -2.12 0.90
CA GLU A 265 14.21 -2.96 0.82
C GLU A 265 13.12 -2.30 -0.03
N ALA A 266 12.76 -1.06 0.27
CA ALA A 266 11.67 -0.36 -0.41
C ALA A 266 11.95 -0.15 -1.91
N GLU A 267 13.21 0.06 -2.27
CA GLU A 267 13.66 0.24 -3.65
C GLU A 267 13.46 -1.03 -4.47
N TYR A 268 13.72 -2.21 -3.88
CA TYR A 268 13.73 -3.48 -4.59
C TYR A 268 12.47 -4.33 -4.40
N ILE A 269 11.41 -3.83 -3.74
CA ILE A 269 10.10 -4.51 -3.72
C ILE A 269 9.59 -4.68 -5.15
N GLY A 270 9.27 -5.94 -5.54
CA GLY A 270 8.89 -6.32 -6.91
C GLY A 270 10.06 -6.41 -7.91
N ARG A 271 11.29 -6.09 -7.46
CA ARG A 271 12.53 -6.17 -8.24
C ARG A 271 13.60 -7.01 -7.55
N GLY A 272 13.17 -8.04 -6.83
CA GLY A 272 14.05 -8.94 -6.08
C GLY A 272 13.67 -9.09 -4.61
N VAL A 273 12.92 -8.16 -4.01
CA VAL A 273 12.28 -8.34 -2.70
C VAL A 273 10.83 -8.73 -2.92
N ALA A 274 10.42 -9.87 -2.38
CA ALA A 274 9.10 -10.47 -2.53
C ALA A 274 8.54 -10.92 -1.17
N PHE A 275 7.22 -11.09 -1.09
CA PHE A 275 6.53 -11.49 0.13
C PHE A 275 5.70 -12.77 -0.06
N CYS A 276 5.45 -13.19 -1.30
CA CYS A 276 4.61 -14.34 -1.60
C CYS A 276 5.43 -15.42 -2.36
N PRO A 277 5.85 -16.51 -1.70
CA PRO A 277 6.61 -17.57 -2.36
C PRO A 277 5.86 -18.24 -3.52
N HIS A 278 4.56 -18.45 -3.35
CA HIS A 278 3.72 -19.07 -4.39
C HIS A 278 3.45 -18.16 -5.59
N CYS A 279 3.46 -16.82 -5.38
CA CYS A 279 3.24 -15.84 -6.44
C CYS A 279 4.51 -15.61 -7.24
N ASP A 280 5.61 -15.35 -6.54
CA ASP A 280 6.85 -14.84 -7.11
C ASP A 280 7.91 -15.95 -7.29
N GLY A 281 7.77 -17.07 -6.57
CA GLY A 281 8.73 -18.19 -6.60
C GLY A 281 9.09 -18.68 -8.01
N PRO A 282 8.14 -18.88 -8.94
CA PRO A 282 8.42 -19.31 -10.30
C PRO A 282 9.44 -18.45 -11.07
N PHE A 283 9.49 -17.13 -10.79
CA PHE A 283 10.46 -16.21 -11.41
C PHE A 283 11.91 -16.44 -10.95
N TYR A 284 12.09 -17.23 -9.89
CA TYR A 284 13.40 -17.56 -9.32
C TYR A 284 13.85 -18.99 -9.60
N GLN A 285 13.26 -19.66 -10.59
CA GLN A 285 13.66 -21.01 -11.00
C GLN A 285 15.15 -21.06 -11.31
N GLY A 286 15.86 -22.00 -10.68
CA GLY A 286 17.28 -22.21 -10.87
C GLY A 286 18.20 -21.13 -10.24
N LYS A 287 17.66 -20.15 -9.55
CA LYS A 287 18.40 -19.04 -8.92
C LYS A 287 18.72 -19.32 -7.44
N HIS A 288 19.50 -18.43 -6.82
CA HIS A 288 19.74 -18.42 -5.39
C HIS A 288 18.85 -17.36 -4.72
N VAL A 289 18.09 -17.77 -3.73
CA VAL A 289 17.19 -16.86 -2.98
C VAL A 289 17.44 -16.94 -1.47
N ALA A 290 17.13 -15.86 -0.78
CA ALA A 290 17.04 -15.83 0.67
C ALA A 290 15.57 -15.87 1.13
N VAL A 291 15.34 -16.50 2.28
CA VAL A 291 14.10 -16.39 3.06
C VAL A 291 14.44 -15.75 4.40
N ILE A 292 13.79 -14.65 4.73
CA ILE A 292 14.00 -13.96 6.00
C ILE A 292 12.85 -14.29 6.94
N GLY A 293 13.15 -15.03 8.01
CA GLY A 293 12.23 -15.52 9.02
C GLY A 293 12.24 -17.04 9.16
N GLY A 294 12.28 -17.53 10.38
CA GLY A 294 12.36 -18.94 10.76
C GLY A 294 11.12 -19.46 11.52
N GLY A 295 9.97 -18.78 11.37
CA GLY A 295 8.66 -19.29 11.79
C GLY A 295 8.08 -20.27 10.76
N ASN A 296 6.84 -20.78 11.00
CA ASN A 296 6.18 -21.73 10.09
C ASN A 296 6.17 -21.20 8.65
N SER A 297 5.70 -19.98 8.43
CA SER A 297 5.62 -19.39 7.07
C SER A 297 6.99 -19.31 6.38
N GLY A 298 8.06 -18.95 7.12
CA GLY A 298 9.40 -18.86 6.54
C GLY A 298 9.97 -20.22 6.18
N ILE A 299 9.77 -21.22 7.02
CA ILE A 299 10.27 -22.58 6.76
C ILE A 299 9.44 -23.27 5.66
N GLU A 300 8.12 -23.08 5.62
CA GLU A 300 7.27 -23.55 4.52
C GLU A 300 7.71 -22.90 3.19
N ALA A 301 7.91 -21.58 3.18
CA ALA A 301 8.43 -20.86 2.03
C ALA A 301 9.79 -21.42 1.55
N ALA A 302 10.69 -21.73 2.47
CA ALA A 302 12.00 -22.29 2.14
C ALA A 302 11.89 -23.70 1.54
N ILE A 303 10.96 -24.53 2.03
CA ILE A 303 10.70 -25.86 1.49
C ILE A 303 10.13 -25.78 0.07
N ASP A 304 9.15 -24.91 -0.16
CA ASP A 304 8.52 -24.71 -1.46
C ASP A 304 9.52 -24.16 -2.50
N LEU A 305 10.27 -23.13 -2.13
CA LEU A 305 11.30 -22.54 -2.98
C LEU A 305 12.45 -23.52 -3.28
N ALA A 306 12.78 -24.43 -2.36
CA ALA A 306 13.78 -25.46 -2.61
C ALA A 306 13.43 -26.42 -3.74
N GLY A 307 12.13 -26.57 -4.05
CA GLY A 307 11.65 -27.37 -5.18
C GLY A 307 11.91 -26.74 -6.55
N ILE A 308 12.18 -25.43 -6.61
CA ILE A 308 12.31 -24.69 -7.87
C ILE A 308 13.63 -23.91 -7.96
N CYS A 309 14.16 -23.45 -6.84
CA CYS A 309 15.40 -22.68 -6.78
C CYS A 309 16.64 -23.59 -6.71
N ARG A 310 17.76 -23.11 -7.22
CA ARG A 310 19.05 -23.79 -7.12
C ARG A 310 19.54 -23.85 -5.67
N LYS A 311 19.34 -22.77 -4.91
CA LYS A 311 19.74 -22.64 -3.50
C LYS A 311 18.76 -21.75 -2.76
N VAL A 312 18.44 -22.12 -1.53
CA VAL A 312 17.64 -21.31 -0.60
C VAL A 312 18.45 -21.12 0.69
N THR A 313 18.62 -19.87 1.11
CA THR A 313 19.29 -19.53 2.37
C THR A 313 18.30 -18.88 3.32
N VAL A 314 18.04 -19.50 4.46
CA VAL A 314 17.14 -18.98 5.49
C VAL A 314 17.96 -18.19 6.52
N PHE A 315 17.52 -16.97 6.82
CA PHE A 315 18.08 -16.15 7.89
C PHE A 315 17.02 -15.90 8.96
N GLU A 316 17.28 -16.36 10.17
CA GLU A 316 16.44 -16.17 11.34
C GLU A 316 17.12 -15.24 12.34
N PHE A 317 16.38 -14.24 12.80
CA PHE A 317 16.88 -13.27 13.78
C PHE A 317 17.12 -13.89 15.16
N ALA A 318 16.25 -14.80 15.61
CA ALA A 318 16.41 -15.50 16.87
C ALA A 318 17.56 -16.53 16.82
N ASP A 319 17.96 -17.01 17.96
CA ASP A 319 18.99 -18.06 18.11
C ASP A 319 18.47 -19.46 17.71
N THR A 320 17.16 -19.62 17.63
CA THR A 320 16.46 -20.85 17.25
C THR A 320 15.32 -20.57 16.28
N LEU A 321 14.98 -21.56 15.45
CA LEU A 321 13.79 -21.54 14.63
C LEU A 321 12.55 -21.68 15.49
N LYS A 322 11.48 -20.95 15.12
CA LYS A 322 10.18 -21.01 15.79
C LYS A 322 9.15 -21.85 15.04
N ALA A 323 9.52 -22.40 13.89
CA ALA A 323 8.69 -23.31 13.12
C ALA A 323 8.45 -24.63 13.86
N ASP A 324 7.39 -25.35 13.50
CA ASP A 324 7.09 -26.68 13.99
C ASP A 324 8.24 -27.66 13.66
N GLN A 325 8.49 -28.60 14.54
CA GLN A 325 9.62 -29.53 14.43
C GLN A 325 9.63 -30.30 13.10
N VAL A 326 8.47 -30.73 12.64
CA VAL A 326 8.32 -31.44 11.36
C VAL A 326 8.79 -30.60 10.17
N LEU A 327 8.47 -29.31 10.16
CA LEU A 327 8.92 -28.36 9.10
C LEU A 327 10.44 -28.16 9.18
N GLN A 328 10.99 -27.99 10.38
CA GLN A 328 12.42 -27.83 10.58
C GLN A 328 13.20 -29.05 10.07
N GLU A 329 12.75 -30.28 10.42
CA GLU A 329 13.36 -31.53 9.97
C GLU A 329 13.30 -31.65 8.45
N LYS A 330 12.15 -31.31 7.85
CA LYS A 330 12.00 -31.32 6.39
C LYS A 330 12.95 -30.35 5.73
N ALA A 331 13.01 -29.10 6.18
CA ALA A 331 13.89 -28.07 5.59
C ALA A 331 15.37 -28.48 5.69
N ARG A 332 15.82 -29.00 6.86
CA ARG A 332 17.19 -29.48 7.08
C ARG A 332 17.55 -30.71 6.25
N SER A 333 16.58 -31.49 5.82
CA SER A 333 16.80 -32.68 4.96
C SER A 333 17.03 -32.30 3.49
N LEU A 334 16.76 -31.06 3.08
CA LEU A 334 16.91 -30.62 1.70
C LEU A 334 18.36 -30.15 1.43
N PRO A 335 19.05 -30.73 0.42
CA PRO A 335 20.46 -30.47 0.20
C PRO A 335 20.78 -29.05 -0.28
N ASN A 336 19.78 -28.34 -0.81
CA ASN A 336 19.89 -26.98 -1.33
C ASN A 336 19.33 -25.91 -0.36
N VAL A 337 18.99 -26.30 0.88
CA VAL A 337 18.54 -25.37 1.93
C VAL A 337 19.66 -25.20 2.97
N GLU A 338 20.02 -23.97 3.24
CA GLU A 338 20.99 -23.59 4.27
C GLU A 338 20.30 -22.64 5.28
N ILE A 339 20.50 -22.85 6.57
CA ILE A 339 19.80 -22.12 7.63
C ILE A 339 20.82 -21.48 8.57
N PHE A 340 20.70 -20.16 8.73
CA PHE A 340 21.45 -19.35 9.68
C PHE A 340 20.51 -18.75 10.71
N THR A 341 20.75 -19.02 11.98
CA THR A 341 20.10 -18.37 13.11
C THR A 341 20.94 -17.21 13.63
N SER A 342 20.46 -16.45 14.60
CA SER A 342 21.13 -15.25 15.15
C SER A 342 21.56 -14.25 14.06
N SER A 343 20.77 -14.15 12.98
CA SER A 343 21.10 -13.42 11.76
C SER A 343 20.18 -12.22 11.57
N GLN A 344 20.74 -11.02 11.62
CA GLN A 344 20.01 -9.77 11.42
C GLN A 344 20.25 -9.27 10.00
N THR A 345 19.18 -9.04 9.25
CA THR A 345 19.27 -8.31 7.98
C THR A 345 19.59 -6.84 8.26
N VAL A 346 20.60 -6.31 7.59
CA VAL A 346 21.07 -4.92 7.75
C VAL A 346 20.76 -4.08 6.53
N LYS A 347 20.91 -4.67 5.33
CA LYS A 347 20.77 -3.95 4.08
C LYS A 347 20.41 -4.90 2.93
N VAL A 348 19.69 -4.39 1.96
CA VAL A 348 19.44 -5.02 0.65
C VAL A 348 20.20 -4.21 -0.40
N ASP A 349 21.09 -4.85 -1.13
CA ASP A 349 21.86 -4.22 -2.20
C ASP A 349 21.41 -4.74 -3.57
N GLY A 350 21.51 -3.87 -4.55
CA GLY A 350 21.18 -4.18 -5.93
C GLY A 350 21.92 -3.29 -6.94
N ASN A 351 21.63 -3.47 -8.20
CA ASN A 351 22.28 -2.76 -9.31
C ASN A 351 21.42 -1.64 -9.92
N GLY A 352 20.35 -1.22 -9.21
CA GLY A 352 19.36 -0.27 -9.70
C GLY A 352 18.19 -0.93 -10.47
N GLU A 353 18.40 -2.11 -11.04
CA GLU A 353 17.35 -2.88 -11.72
C GLU A 353 16.76 -3.96 -10.83
N LYS A 354 17.61 -4.69 -10.09
CA LYS A 354 17.23 -5.81 -9.23
C LYS A 354 18.19 -6.00 -8.08
N VAL A 355 17.75 -6.80 -7.10
CA VAL A 355 18.58 -7.28 -5.98
C VAL A 355 19.76 -8.07 -6.51
N THR A 356 20.93 -7.87 -5.91
CA THR A 356 22.17 -8.63 -6.18
C THR A 356 22.79 -9.24 -4.94
N SER A 357 22.50 -8.71 -3.75
CA SER A 357 22.98 -9.24 -2.48
C SER A 357 22.15 -8.77 -1.29
N ILE A 358 22.34 -9.44 -0.17
CA ILE A 358 21.82 -9.06 1.14
C ILE A 358 22.96 -9.00 2.15
N ARG A 359 22.97 -7.97 2.99
CA ARG A 359 23.93 -7.87 4.11
C ARG A 359 23.30 -8.39 5.38
N ILE A 360 23.97 -9.35 5.97
CA ILE A 360 23.56 -10.00 7.22
C ILE A 360 24.62 -9.76 8.30
N LYS A 361 24.15 -9.37 9.48
CA LYS A 361 24.96 -9.27 10.69
C LYS A 361 24.73 -10.50 11.56
N ASP A 362 25.80 -11.21 11.88
CA ASP A 362 25.79 -12.21 12.93
C ASP A 362 25.62 -11.51 14.29
N ARG A 363 24.54 -11.81 14.98
CA ARG A 363 24.21 -11.16 16.27
C ARG A 363 25.06 -11.64 17.44
N LEU A 364 25.76 -12.78 17.31
CA LEU A 364 26.64 -13.32 18.35
C LEU A 364 28.02 -12.69 18.25
N THR A 365 28.56 -12.58 17.04
CA THR A 365 29.91 -12.05 16.81
C THR A 365 29.93 -10.57 16.46
N GLY A 366 28.84 -10.03 15.95
CA GLY A 366 28.73 -8.67 15.41
C GLY A 366 29.31 -8.53 14.01
N GLU A 367 29.81 -9.61 13.40
CA GLU A 367 30.39 -9.60 12.05
C GLU A 367 29.29 -9.41 10.98
N GLU A 368 29.54 -8.55 9.98
CA GLU A 368 28.65 -8.35 8.85
C GLU A 368 29.24 -9.04 7.62
N ARG A 369 28.36 -9.71 6.84
CA ARG A 369 28.72 -10.38 5.59
C ARG A 369 27.69 -10.13 4.52
N ASP A 370 28.18 -9.99 3.28
CA ASP A 370 27.34 -9.89 2.09
C ASP A 370 27.12 -11.30 1.50
N PHE A 371 25.85 -11.60 1.22
CA PHE A 371 25.46 -12.84 0.56
C PHE A 371 24.93 -12.53 -0.84
N PRO A 372 25.68 -12.86 -1.90
CA PRO A 372 25.21 -12.73 -3.27
C PRO A 372 24.00 -13.64 -3.54
N LEU A 373 22.93 -13.07 -4.07
CA LEU A 373 21.69 -13.79 -4.38
C LEU A 373 20.83 -13.03 -5.40
N ASP A 374 19.82 -13.69 -5.92
CA ASP A 374 18.95 -13.16 -6.98
C ASP A 374 17.60 -12.65 -6.46
N GLY A 375 17.23 -13.03 -5.23
CA GLY A 375 15.95 -12.60 -4.64
C GLY A 375 15.83 -12.88 -3.15
N ILE A 376 14.93 -12.16 -2.49
CA ILE A 376 14.69 -12.18 -1.05
C ILE A 376 13.19 -12.33 -0.81
N PHE A 377 12.80 -13.34 -0.03
CA PHE A 377 11.43 -13.56 0.41
C PHE A 377 11.31 -13.20 1.89
N VAL A 378 10.56 -12.15 2.20
CA VAL A 378 10.39 -11.65 3.57
C VAL A 378 9.20 -12.36 4.21
N GLN A 379 9.46 -13.13 5.28
CA GLN A 379 8.50 -14.01 5.96
C GLN A 379 8.55 -13.82 7.48
N ILE A 380 8.48 -12.56 7.94
CA ILE A 380 8.59 -12.19 9.37
C ILE A 380 7.24 -11.88 10.03
N GLY A 381 6.12 -12.21 9.38
CA GLY A 381 4.76 -12.09 9.92
C GLY A 381 3.87 -11.10 9.20
#